data_2ea17198c1f28e40d058c05fa8d5b6af
#
_entry.id   2ea17198c1f28e40d058c05fa8d5b6af
#
_cell.length_a   1.000
_cell.length_b   1.000
_cell.length_c   1.000
_cell.angle_alpha   90.00
_cell.angle_beta   90.00
_cell.angle_gamma   90.00
#
_symmetry.space_group_name_H-M   'P 1'
#
loop_
_entity.id
_entity.type
_entity.pdbx_description
1 polymer ?
#
loop_
_entity_poly.entity_id
_entity_poly.type
_entity_poly.pdbx_seq_one_letter_code
_entity_poly.pdbx_strand_id
1 'polypeptide(L)'
;MDVYEKLREILDSHPATAPKEEPIYEILHLLFTPEEAALAANMSFKTKSASSIAKAAGLAENKVKQNLESMADRGIIFSRNKEGDKFYGLLPLIPGVFEFPFMKGGGTPMHERLGRLWEEYHHAALGASFSGQPTPLMRVVAVEKSIAAQDQVHPYEEVKNLISQAKYIALTNCACRVSVAKCDKPKEVCLIFGEMAEFLVERGFARQINQDEGIRVLDEAEAAGLVHTSNNSADNANLICNCCPCCCTVLRGRTQLKNLHAFEPSRFEAHVSADECTGCGVCVDERCPMKAIEIKDDVAVVNTLECIGCGLCVTGCPTGAIELLERKELPAVPATVKEMAMKVLQEKGRLEAFLKVMQI
;
A
#
# COMPACT_ATOMS: atom_id res chain seq x y z
N MET A 1 -23.27 -12.74 -18.94
CA MET A 1 -22.17 -12.65 -17.93
C MET A 1 -22.73 -11.89 -16.75
N ASP A 2 -22.51 -12.40 -15.54
CA ASP A 2 -22.91 -11.72 -14.32
C ASP A 2 -22.19 -10.36 -14.20
N VAL A 3 -22.88 -9.34 -13.69
CA VAL A 3 -22.34 -7.98 -13.59
C VAL A 3 -21.12 -7.89 -12.66
N TYR A 4 -21.10 -8.70 -11.61
CA TYR A 4 -19.97 -8.78 -10.68
C TYR A 4 -18.76 -9.48 -11.28
N GLU A 5 -18.96 -10.51 -12.12
CA GLU A 5 -17.87 -11.12 -12.90
C GLU A 5 -17.25 -10.11 -13.86
N LYS A 6 -18.09 -9.34 -14.57
CA LYS A 6 -17.58 -8.29 -15.47
C LYS A 6 -16.78 -7.22 -14.73
N LEU A 7 -17.28 -6.77 -13.55
CA LEU A 7 -16.57 -5.80 -12.70
C LEU A 7 -15.24 -6.39 -12.20
N ARG A 8 -15.25 -7.65 -11.71
CA ARG A 8 -14.04 -8.34 -11.28
C ARG A 8 -12.99 -8.41 -12.40
N GLU A 9 -13.38 -8.77 -13.63
CA GLU A 9 -12.47 -8.83 -14.79
C GLU A 9 -11.82 -7.47 -15.08
N ILE A 10 -12.57 -6.38 -14.97
CA ILE A 10 -12.04 -5.03 -15.12
C ILE A 10 -11.01 -4.73 -14.02
N LEU A 11 -11.35 -5.00 -12.76
CA LEU A 11 -10.43 -4.83 -11.61
C LEU A 11 -9.19 -5.71 -11.76
N ASP A 12 -9.34 -6.94 -12.28
CA ASP A 12 -8.26 -7.89 -12.49
C ASP A 12 -7.30 -7.47 -13.61
N SER A 13 -7.71 -6.59 -14.50
CA SER A 13 -6.83 -6.02 -15.53
C SER A 13 -5.77 -5.06 -14.97
N HIS A 14 -5.98 -4.53 -13.76
CA HIS A 14 -5.05 -3.59 -13.11
C HIS A 14 -3.77 -4.30 -12.61
N PRO A 15 -2.61 -3.62 -12.49
CA PRO A 15 -1.39 -4.21 -11.91
C PRO A 15 -1.59 -4.91 -10.56
N ALA A 16 -2.50 -4.39 -9.71
CA ALA A 16 -2.84 -4.98 -8.41
C ALA A 16 -3.70 -6.25 -8.50
N THR A 17 -4.30 -6.51 -9.66
CA THR A 17 -5.13 -7.68 -9.97
C THR A 17 -6.37 -7.90 -9.07
N ALA A 18 -7.28 -8.75 -9.51
CA ALA A 18 -8.43 -9.25 -8.74
C ALA A 18 -8.69 -10.72 -9.15
N PRO A 19 -7.84 -11.66 -8.71
CA PRO A 19 -7.93 -13.07 -9.11
C PRO A 19 -9.31 -13.66 -8.80
N LYS A 20 -9.73 -14.61 -9.64
CA LYS A 20 -11.03 -15.25 -9.52
C LYS A 20 -11.02 -16.28 -8.38
N GLU A 21 -11.70 -15.94 -7.28
CA GLU A 21 -11.95 -16.81 -6.12
C GLU A 21 -13.29 -16.42 -5.49
N GLU A 22 -13.93 -17.31 -4.74
CA GLU A 22 -15.26 -17.05 -4.16
C GLU A 22 -15.32 -15.79 -3.30
N PRO A 23 -14.36 -15.51 -2.38
CA PRO A 23 -14.46 -14.36 -1.49
C PRO A 23 -14.55 -13.00 -2.22
N ILE A 24 -13.95 -12.84 -3.42
CA ILE A 24 -14.04 -11.56 -4.14
C ILE A 24 -15.47 -11.23 -4.56
N TYR A 25 -16.28 -12.24 -4.91
CA TYR A 25 -17.68 -12.01 -5.27
C TYR A 25 -18.50 -11.57 -4.07
N GLU A 26 -18.29 -12.21 -2.90
CA GLU A 26 -18.95 -11.78 -1.67
C GLU A 26 -18.54 -10.35 -1.28
N ILE A 27 -17.27 -9.99 -1.42
CA ILE A 27 -16.76 -8.62 -1.21
C ILE A 27 -17.48 -7.65 -2.15
N LEU A 28 -17.54 -7.95 -3.45
CA LEU A 28 -18.19 -7.08 -4.42
C LEU A 28 -19.70 -6.95 -4.16
N HIS A 29 -20.39 -8.03 -3.77
CA HIS A 29 -21.79 -7.99 -3.38
C HIS A 29 -22.06 -7.14 -2.12
N LEU A 30 -21.10 -7.09 -1.17
CA LEU A 30 -21.21 -6.25 0.01
C LEU A 30 -20.98 -4.76 -0.30
N LEU A 31 -20.09 -4.48 -1.26
CA LEU A 31 -19.67 -3.12 -1.58
C LEU A 31 -20.56 -2.44 -2.64
N PHE A 32 -21.07 -3.19 -3.60
CA PHE A 32 -21.83 -2.68 -4.74
C PHE A 32 -23.23 -3.29 -4.80
N THR A 33 -24.25 -2.48 -4.99
CA THR A 33 -25.56 -2.99 -5.45
C THR A 33 -25.44 -3.50 -6.89
N PRO A 34 -26.38 -4.35 -7.36
CA PRO A 34 -26.36 -4.81 -8.78
C PRO A 34 -26.33 -3.66 -9.80
N GLU A 35 -27.06 -2.57 -9.52
CA GLU A 35 -27.07 -1.37 -10.39
C GLU A 35 -25.74 -0.64 -10.39
N GLU A 36 -25.09 -0.52 -9.22
CA GLU A 36 -23.77 0.10 -9.08
C GLU A 36 -22.68 -0.75 -9.72
N ALA A 37 -22.74 -2.07 -9.54
CA ALA A 37 -21.81 -3.00 -10.21
C ALA A 37 -21.94 -2.93 -11.73
N ALA A 38 -23.19 -2.85 -12.25
CA ALA A 38 -23.43 -2.69 -13.66
C ALA A 38 -22.91 -1.34 -14.20
N LEU A 39 -23.04 -0.26 -13.42
CA LEU A 39 -22.48 1.06 -13.77
C LEU A 39 -20.95 1.02 -13.75
N ALA A 40 -20.34 0.51 -12.67
CA ALA A 40 -18.91 0.38 -12.51
C ALA A 40 -18.27 -0.48 -13.62
N ALA A 41 -18.97 -1.53 -14.08
CA ALA A 41 -18.54 -2.37 -15.19
C ALA A 41 -18.57 -1.67 -16.59
N ASN A 42 -18.97 -0.40 -16.64
CA ASN A 42 -18.86 0.48 -17.82
C ASN A 42 -17.93 1.67 -17.56
N MET A 43 -17.11 1.60 -16.51
CA MET A 43 -16.11 2.61 -16.16
C MET A 43 -14.70 2.06 -16.37
N SER A 44 -13.71 2.95 -16.35
CA SER A 44 -12.29 2.61 -16.36
C SER A 44 -11.56 3.30 -15.21
N PHE A 45 -10.27 3.00 -15.04
CA PHE A 45 -9.39 3.71 -14.07
C PHE A 45 -9.11 5.17 -14.49
N LYS A 46 -9.48 5.55 -15.72
CA LYS A 46 -9.40 6.92 -16.20
C LYS A 46 -10.64 7.70 -15.78
N THR A 47 -10.45 8.85 -15.18
CA THR A 47 -11.58 9.67 -14.72
C THR A 47 -12.33 10.31 -15.89
N LYS A 48 -13.68 10.26 -15.85
CA LYS A 48 -14.60 10.84 -16.83
C LYS A 48 -15.73 11.60 -16.14
N SER A 49 -16.38 12.54 -16.85
CA SER A 49 -17.57 13.24 -16.36
C SER A 49 -18.76 12.28 -16.19
N ALA A 50 -19.68 12.62 -15.28
CA ALA A 50 -20.90 11.85 -15.08
C ALA A 50 -21.71 11.71 -16.37
N SER A 51 -21.79 12.77 -17.20
CA SER A 51 -22.48 12.74 -18.50
C SER A 51 -21.85 11.75 -19.48
N SER A 52 -20.51 11.70 -19.53
CA SER A 52 -19.79 10.73 -20.39
C SER A 52 -20.04 9.28 -19.95
N ILE A 53 -20.03 9.02 -18.63
CA ILE A 53 -20.32 7.69 -18.06
C ILE A 53 -21.79 7.31 -18.32
N ALA A 54 -22.72 8.25 -18.14
CA ALA A 54 -24.15 8.04 -18.41
C ALA A 54 -24.42 7.65 -19.86
N LYS A 55 -23.78 8.35 -20.79
CA LYS A 55 -23.86 8.05 -22.23
C LYS A 55 -23.34 6.65 -22.55
N ALA A 56 -22.18 6.28 -21.98
CA ALA A 56 -21.59 4.96 -22.18
C ALA A 56 -22.46 3.83 -21.60
N ALA A 57 -23.09 4.07 -20.44
CA ALA A 57 -23.97 3.11 -19.79
C ALA A 57 -25.40 3.07 -20.35
N GLY A 58 -25.80 4.03 -21.19
CA GLY A 58 -27.20 4.15 -21.71
C GLY A 58 -28.21 4.52 -20.62
N LEU A 59 -27.80 5.26 -19.58
CA LEU A 59 -28.61 5.62 -18.41
C LEU A 59 -28.82 7.13 -18.29
N ALA A 60 -29.88 7.54 -17.57
CA ALA A 60 -30.15 8.93 -17.27
C ALA A 60 -29.04 9.55 -16.40
N GLU A 61 -28.52 10.72 -16.81
CA GLU A 61 -27.36 11.37 -16.16
C GLU A 61 -27.58 11.64 -14.67
N ASN A 62 -28.75 12.12 -14.28
CA ASN A 62 -29.05 12.40 -12.87
C ASN A 62 -28.97 11.15 -12.00
N LYS A 63 -29.46 9.99 -12.48
CA LYS A 63 -29.38 8.72 -11.77
C LYS A 63 -27.93 8.25 -11.65
N VAL A 64 -27.16 8.38 -12.74
CA VAL A 64 -25.74 8.04 -12.76
C VAL A 64 -24.96 8.91 -11.79
N LYS A 65 -25.20 10.23 -11.79
CA LYS A 65 -24.52 11.14 -10.85
C LYS A 65 -24.80 10.79 -9.39
N GLN A 66 -26.05 10.45 -9.04
CA GLN A 66 -26.39 10.00 -7.68
C GLN A 66 -25.65 8.73 -7.29
N ASN A 67 -25.60 7.72 -8.17
CA ASN A 67 -24.88 6.48 -7.90
C ASN A 67 -23.37 6.71 -7.77
N LEU A 68 -22.77 7.55 -8.63
CA LEU A 68 -21.34 7.90 -8.58
C LEU A 68 -20.99 8.62 -7.28
N GLU A 69 -21.79 9.58 -6.83
CA GLU A 69 -21.56 10.26 -5.54
C GLU A 69 -21.69 9.26 -4.37
N SER A 70 -22.74 8.43 -4.35
CA SER A 70 -22.92 7.39 -3.34
C SER A 70 -21.74 6.41 -3.27
N MET A 71 -21.24 5.95 -4.41
CA MET A 71 -20.08 5.05 -4.46
C MET A 71 -18.79 5.75 -4.01
N ALA A 72 -18.60 7.03 -4.38
CA ALA A 72 -17.44 7.81 -3.95
C ALA A 72 -17.45 8.10 -2.44
N ASP A 73 -18.63 8.39 -1.85
CA ASP A 73 -18.82 8.61 -0.40
C ASP A 73 -18.53 7.35 0.43
N ARG A 74 -18.66 6.17 -0.18
CA ARG A 74 -18.29 4.88 0.42
C ARG A 74 -16.85 4.44 0.12
N GLY A 75 -16.11 5.20 -0.70
CA GLY A 75 -14.73 4.93 -1.04
C GLY A 75 -14.54 3.71 -1.97
N ILE A 76 -15.53 3.39 -2.81
CA ILE A 76 -15.45 2.25 -3.73
C ILE A 76 -15.22 2.68 -5.20
N ILE A 77 -15.29 3.98 -5.49
CA ILE A 77 -14.76 4.60 -6.70
C ILE A 77 -14.02 5.89 -6.35
N PHE A 78 -13.17 6.35 -7.25
CA PHE A 78 -12.47 7.62 -7.15
C PHE A 78 -13.28 8.76 -7.73
N SER A 79 -13.18 9.95 -7.12
CA SER A 79 -13.65 11.20 -7.72
C SER A 79 -12.62 12.31 -7.55
N ARG A 80 -12.61 13.24 -8.48
CA ARG A 80 -11.80 14.47 -8.38
C ARG A 80 -12.53 15.67 -8.94
N ASN A 81 -12.20 16.84 -8.42
CA ASN A 81 -12.63 18.10 -8.97
C ASN A 81 -11.59 18.62 -9.98
N LYS A 82 -12.04 19.03 -11.14
CA LYS A 82 -11.19 19.68 -12.13
C LYS A 82 -11.98 20.84 -12.76
N GLU A 83 -11.47 22.08 -12.58
CA GLU A 83 -12.05 23.29 -13.14
C GLU A 83 -13.54 23.51 -12.78
N GLY A 84 -13.96 23.05 -11.59
CA GLY A 84 -15.34 23.14 -11.10
C GLY A 84 -16.23 21.94 -11.43
N ASP A 85 -15.79 21.03 -12.28
CA ASP A 85 -16.51 19.80 -12.64
C ASP A 85 -15.98 18.58 -11.91
N LYS A 86 -16.87 17.65 -11.56
CA LYS A 86 -16.51 16.36 -10.96
C LYS A 86 -16.30 15.28 -12.02
N PHE A 87 -15.20 14.56 -11.86
CA PHE A 87 -14.83 13.41 -12.68
C PHE A 87 -14.71 12.16 -11.80
N TYR A 88 -15.10 11.00 -12.33
CA TYR A 88 -15.17 9.73 -11.61
C TYR A 88 -14.43 8.64 -12.38
N GLY A 89 -13.77 7.75 -11.66
CA GLY A 89 -13.06 6.60 -12.21
C GLY A 89 -13.08 5.42 -11.25
N LEU A 90 -12.78 4.23 -11.74
CA LEU A 90 -12.62 3.07 -10.87
C LEU A 90 -11.39 3.24 -9.98
N LEU A 91 -11.49 2.72 -8.76
CA LEU A 91 -10.35 2.44 -7.92
C LEU A 91 -9.80 1.06 -8.27
N PRO A 92 -8.47 0.85 -8.23
CA PRO A 92 -7.91 -0.49 -8.20
C PRO A 92 -8.34 -1.22 -6.93
N LEU A 93 -8.12 -2.53 -6.90
CA LEU A 93 -8.43 -3.30 -5.71
C LEU A 93 -7.53 -2.86 -4.53
N ILE A 94 -6.23 -2.66 -4.79
CA ILE A 94 -5.19 -2.18 -3.87
C ILE A 94 -4.25 -1.20 -4.63
N PRO A 95 -3.97 0.00 -4.09
CA PRO A 95 -4.70 0.68 -3.03
C PRO A 95 -6.04 1.24 -3.55
N GLY A 96 -7.10 1.05 -2.79
CA GLY A 96 -8.41 1.59 -3.15
C GLY A 96 -9.58 0.83 -2.53
N VAL A 97 -10.20 -0.07 -3.29
CA VAL A 97 -11.44 -0.76 -2.87
C VAL A 97 -11.27 -1.52 -1.55
N PHE A 98 -10.08 -2.06 -1.29
CA PHE A 98 -9.77 -2.69 -0.01
C PHE A 98 -9.61 -1.66 1.12
N GLU A 99 -8.79 -0.64 0.90
CA GLU A 99 -8.35 0.23 1.99
C GLU A 99 -9.42 1.23 2.44
N PHE A 100 -10.07 1.90 1.50
CA PHE A 100 -10.86 3.09 1.82
C PHE A 100 -12.04 2.82 2.76
N PRO A 101 -12.80 1.71 2.62
CA PRO A 101 -13.85 1.39 3.58
C PRO A 101 -13.37 1.29 5.04
N PHE A 102 -12.10 0.91 5.28
CA PHE A 102 -11.51 0.78 6.62
C PHE A 102 -10.82 2.05 7.12
N MET A 103 -10.57 3.04 6.27
CA MET A 103 -9.84 4.27 6.64
C MET A 103 -10.60 5.15 7.64
N LYS A 104 -11.93 5.10 7.64
CA LYS A 104 -12.77 5.78 8.66
C LYS A 104 -12.75 5.06 10.03
N GLY A 105 -12.05 3.96 10.14
CA GLY A 105 -12.05 3.06 11.28
C GLY A 105 -12.94 1.84 11.05
N GLY A 106 -13.02 0.96 12.06
CA GLY A 106 -13.78 -0.29 12.02
C GLY A 106 -14.90 -0.30 13.07
N GLY A 107 -15.30 -1.51 13.49
CA GLY A 107 -16.19 -1.72 14.64
C GLY A 107 -17.68 -1.82 14.28
N THR A 108 -18.03 -1.93 13.00
CA THR A 108 -19.39 -2.31 12.61
C THR A 108 -19.43 -3.77 12.14
N PRO A 109 -20.59 -4.46 12.23
CA PRO A 109 -20.73 -5.84 11.74
C PRO A 109 -20.34 -5.98 10.25
N MET A 110 -20.56 -4.94 9.46
CA MET A 110 -20.13 -4.91 8.04
C MET A 110 -18.61 -4.92 7.93
N HIS A 111 -17.90 -4.09 8.70
CA HIS A 111 -16.43 -4.06 8.71
C HIS A 111 -15.84 -5.41 9.15
N GLU A 112 -16.42 -6.05 10.15
CA GLU A 112 -15.97 -7.37 10.61
C GLU A 112 -16.16 -8.45 9.55
N ARG A 113 -17.32 -8.47 8.87
CA ARG A 113 -17.58 -9.39 7.77
C ARG A 113 -16.65 -9.14 6.61
N LEU A 114 -16.51 -7.87 6.20
CA LEU A 114 -15.62 -7.47 5.12
C LEU A 114 -14.16 -7.82 5.42
N GLY A 115 -13.70 -7.58 6.67
CA GLY A 115 -12.35 -7.93 7.11
C GLY A 115 -12.05 -9.43 7.03
N ARG A 116 -13.01 -10.29 7.43
CA ARG A 116 -12.87 -11.76 7.28
C ARG A 116 -12.76 -12.16 5.81
N LEU A 117 -13.63 -11.64 4.95
CA LEU A 117 -13.61 -11.95 3.51
C LEU A 117 -12.29 -11.50 2.84
N TRP A 118 -11.77 -10.33 3.21
CA TRP A 118 -10.46 -9.88 2.73
C TRP A 118 -9.31 -10.76 3.20
N GLU A 119 -9.37 -11.28 4.44
CA GLU A 119 -8.38 -12.22 4.97
C GLU A 119 -8.44 -13.57 4.23
N GLU A 120 -9.64 -14.10 4.02
CA GLU A 120 -9.85 -15.32 3.22
C GLU A 120 -9.34 -15.12 1.79
N TYR A 121 -9.67 -14.00 1.16
CA TYR A 121 -9.21 -13.68 -0.19
C TYR A 121 -7.70 -13.48 -0.29
N HIS A 122 -7.09 -12.86 0.74
CA HIS A 122 -5.64 -12.73 0.80
C HIS A 122 -4.93 -14.08 0.78
N HIS A 123 -5.41 -15.03 1.57
CA HIS A 123 -4.82 -16.38 1.62
C HIS A 123 -5.15 -17.21 0.39
N ALA A 124 -6.35 -17.10 -0.17
CA ALA A 124 -6.77 -17.89 -1.32
C ALA A 124 -6.04 -17.49 -2.61
N ALA A 125 -5.86 -16.19 -2.87
CA ALA A 125 -5.34 -15.74 -4.15
C ALA A 125 -4.65 -14.38 -4.14
N LEU A 126 -5.22 -13.37 -3.46
CA LEU A 126 -4.76 -11.97 -3.61
C LEU A 126 -3.31 -11.78 -3.17
N GLY A 127 -2.91 -12.37 -2.04
CA GLY A 127 -1.55 -12.24 -1.51
C GLY A 127 -0.49 -12.75 -2.49
N ALA A 128 -0.74 -13.91 -3.11
CA ALA A 128 0.16 -14.47 -4.12
C ALA A 128 0.12 -13.67 -5.43
N SER A 129 -1.06 -13.25 -5.87
CA SER A 129 -1.22 -12.50 -7.13
C SER A 129 -0.70 -11.06 -7.05
N PHE A 130 -0.85 -10.40 -5.90
CA PHE A 130 -0.34 -9.04 -5.69
C PHE A 130 1.18 -8.97 -5.83
N SER A 131 1.88 -10.02 -5.41
CA SER A 131 3.34 -10.10 -5.36
C SER A 131 3.94 -11.21 -6.23
N GLY A 132 3.19 -11.74 -7.18
CA GLY A 132 3.60 -12.89 -8.00
C GLY A 132 4.53 -12.58 -9.17
N GLN A 133 4.97 -11.34 -9.35
CA GLN A 133 5.82 -10.89 -10.47
C GLN A 133 7.20 -10.42 -9.96
N PRO A 134 8.23 -10.44 -10.85
CA PRO A 134 9.59 -10.00 -10.49
C PRO A 134 9.69 -8.54 -10.04
N THR A 135 8.89 -7.63 -10.62
CA THR A 135 8.87 -6.22 -10.23
C THR A 135 7.84 -5.97 -9.13
N PRO A 136 8.24 -5.72 -7.86
CA PRO A 136 7.31 -5.40 -6.79
C PRO A 136 6.60 -4.06 -7.01
N LEU A 137 5.36 -3.95 -6.54
CA LEU A 137 4.60 -2.69 -6.54
C LEU A 137 5.01 -1.75 -5.39
N MET A 138 5.53 -2.31 -4.31
CA MET A 138 5.90 -1.60 -3.09
C MET A 138 7.37 -1.83 -2.76
N ARG A 139 7.97 -0.90 -2.05
CA ARG A 139 9.34 -1.03 -1.52
C ARG A 139 9.43 -0.58 -0.07
N VAL A 140 10.44 -1.06 0.61
CA VAL A 140 10.85 -0.59 1.94
C VAL A 140 11.63 0.72 1.78
N VAL A 141 11.36 1.67 2.66
CA VAL A 141 12.18 2.87 2.86
C VAL A 141 12.84 2.76 4.22
N ALA A 142 14.14 2.89 4.27
CA ALA A 142 14.89 2.81 5.52
C ALA A 142 14.54 3.98 6.46
N VAL A 143 14.61 3.74 7.77
CA VAL A 143 14.52 4.81 8.75
C VAL A 143 15.69 5.77 8.54
N GLU A 144 15.43 7.03 8.26
CA GLU A 144 16.46 8.02 7.90
C GLU A 144 17.57 8.14 8.93
N LYS A 145 17.22 8.13 10.23
CA LYS A 145 18.17 8.19 11.33
C LYS A 145 19.14 6.99 11.40
N SER A 146 18.83 5.90 10.68
CA SER A 146 19.66 4.70 10.62
C SER A 146 20.71 4.73 9.51
N ILE A 147 20.66 5.74 8.63
CA ILE A 147 21.56 5.89 7.48
C ILE A 147 22.71 6.80 7.90
N ALA A 148 23.96 6.38 7.63
CA ALA A 148 25.11 7.19 7.94
C ALA A 148 25.15 8.50 7.12
N ALA A 149 25.52 9.60 7.75
CA ALA A 149 25.50 10.94 7.12
C ALA A 149 26.41 11.08 5.89
N GLN A 150 27.35 10.16 5.71
CA GLN A 150 28.28 10.11 4.57
C GLN A 150 27.77 9.31 3.37
N ASP A 151 26.68 8.55 3.54
CA ASP A 151 26.11 7.75 2.47
C ASP A 151 25.37 8.62 1.46
N GLN A 152 25.51 8.32 0.16
CA GLN A 152 24.71 8.94 -0.86
C GLN A 152 23.32 8.31 -0.85
N VAL A 153 22.31 9.09 -0.44
CA VAL A 153 20.92 8.67 -0.40
C VAL A 153 20.16 9.35 -1.52
N HIS A 154 19.41 8.58 -2.29
CA HIS A 154 18.57 9.16 -3.33
C HIS A 154 17.33 9.82 -2.71
N PRO A 155 16.85 10.97 -3.25
CA PRO A 155 15.68 11.68 -2.70
C PRO A 155 14.44 10.83 -2.45
N TYR A 156 14.23 9.79 -3.25
CA TYR A 156 13.11 8.86 -3.10
C TYR A 156 13.31 7.80 -1.99
N GLU A 157 14.47 7.77 -1.35
CA GLU A 157 14.79 6.88 -0.21
C GLU A 157 14.75 7.63 1.13
N GLU A 158 14.55 8.93 1.11
CA GLU A 158 14.44 9.77 2.29
C GLU A 158 12.97 10.11 2.58
N VAL A 159 12.42 9.56 3.66
CA VAL A 159 11.02 9.76 4.04
C VAL A 159 10.69 11.24 4.25
N LYS A 160 11.60 12.03 4.84
CA LYS A 160 11.41 13.47 5.03
C LYS A 160 11.39 14.22 3.72
N ASN A 161 12.24 13.82 2.76
CA ASN A 161 12.23 14.42 1.44
C ASN A 161 10.92 14.11 0.69
N LEU A 162 10.41 12.89 0.78
CA LEU A 162 9.10 12.52 0.22
C LEU A 162 7.98 13.38 0.81
N ILE A 163 8.00 13.65 2.12
CA ILE A 163 7.04 14.53 2.79
C ILE A 163 7.23 15.99 2.35
N SER A 164 8.48 16.48 2.25
CA SER A 164 8.76 17.87 1.93
C SER A 164 8.34 18.27 0.50
N GLN A 165 8.36 17.32 -0.43
CA GLN A 165 7.93 17.51 -1.81
C GLN A 165 6.41 17.42 -1.98
N ALA A 166 5.70 16.85 -1.00
CA ALA A 166 4.26 16.65 -1.08
C ALA A 166 3.51 17.99 -0.93
N LYS A 167 2.70 18.32 -1.94
CA LYS A 167 1.87 19.56 -1.92
C LYS A 167 0.64 19.41 -1.03
N TYR A 168 0.12 18.21 -0.90
CA TYR A 168 -1.06 17.91 -0.09
C TYR A 168 -0.82 16.59 0.64
N ILE A 169 -1.00 16.58 1.95
CA ILE A 169 -0.73 15.42 2.81
C ILE A 169 -1.99 15.11 3.61
N ALA A 170 -2.41 13.86 3.56
CA ALA A 170 -3.51 13.34 4.36
C ALA A 170 -3.03 12.22 5.28
N LEU A 171 -3.52 12.20 6.51
CA LEU A 171 -3.30 11.16 7.50
C LEU A 171 -4.58 10.37 7.71
N THR A 172 -4.46 9.05 7.71
CA THR A 172 -5.60 8.15 7.86
C THR A 172 -5.24 6.86 8.60
N ASN A 173 -6.27 6.10 9.00
CA ASN A 173 -6.05 4.79 9.61
C ASN A 173 -5.45 3.80 8.62
N CYS A 174 -4.54 2.96 9.13
CA CYS A 174 -4.00 1.82 8.41
C CYS A 174 -5.11 0.77 8.19
N ALA A 175 -5.63 0.68 6.98
CA ALA A 175 -6.69 -0.23 6.60
C ALA A 175 -6.37 -1.70 6.93
N CYS A 176 -5.14 -2.15 6.65
CA CYS A 176 -4.70 -3.51 6.99
C CYS A 176 -4.82 -3.79 8.50
N ARG A 177 -4.44 -2.82 9.36
CA ARG A 177 -4.54 -3.00 10.83
C ARG A 177 -5.98 -2.94 11.34
N VAL A 178 -6.81 -2.10 10.73
CA VAL A 178 -8.25 -2.04 11.06
C VAL A 178 -8.95 -3.32 10.62
N SER A 179 -8.67 -3.81 9.40
CA SER A 179 -9.29 -5.00 8.82
C SER A 179 -8.88 -6.29 9.54
N VAL A 180 -7.57 -6.51 9.73
CA VAL A 180 -7.02 -7.77 10.26
C VAL A 180 -7.01 -7.83 11.79
N ALA A 181 -6.85 -6.69 12.47
CA ALA A 181 -6.91 -6.50 13.92
C ALA A 181 -6.06 -7.50 14.76
N LYS A 182 -4.87 -7.89 14.28
CA LYS A 182 -3.97 -8.85 14.96
C LYS A 182 -2.94 -8.19 15.87
N CYS A 183 -2.94 -6.87 16.06
CA CYS A 183 -2.05 -6.14 16.96
C CYS A 183 -2.64 -4.80 17.39
N ASP A 184 -2.11 -4.27 18.51
CA ASP A 184 -2.50 -2.99 19.11
C ASP A 184 -1.60 -1.81 18.69
N LYS A 185 -0.75 -1.98 17.65
CA LYS A 185 0.10 -0.91 17.14
C LYS A 185 -0.72 0.27 16.62
N PRO A 186 -0.17 1.51 16.60
CA PRO A 186 -0.88 2.71 16.16
C PRO A 186 -1.60 2.51 14.82
N LYS A 187 -2.85 2.95 14.71
CA LYS A 187 -3.66 2.80 13.48
C LYS A 187 -3.58 4.02 12.59
N GLU A 188 -3.64 5.24 13.13
CA GLU A 188 -3.60 6.49 12.37
C GLU A 188 -2.15 6.84 11.99
N VAL A 189 -1.61 6.13 11.02
CA VAL A 189 -0.20 6.23 10.59
C VAL A 189 -0.01 6.10 9.07
N CYS A 190 -1.08 6.12 8.28
CA CYS A 190 -0.99 6.03 6.83
C CYS A 190 -0.97 7.43 6.23
N LEU A 191 0.10 7.78 5.52
CA LEU A 191 0.28 9.07 4.86
C LEU A 191 -0.01 8.91 3.37
N ILE A 192 -0.92 9.74 2.84
CA ILE A 192 -1.30 9.74 1.43
C ILE A 192 -1.02 11.13 0.85
N PHE A 193 -0.63 11.19 -0.44
CA PHE A 193 -0.20 12.42 -1.08
C PHE A 193 -1.02 12.76 -2.34
N GLY A 194 -1.03 14.05 -2.69
CA GLY A 194 -1.59 14.57 -3.93
C GLY A 194 -3.10 14.39 -4.10
N GLU A 195 -3.57 14.17 -5.33
CA GLU A 195 -5.00 14.09 -5.69
C GLU A 195 -5.76 13.01 -4.88
N MET A 196 -5.09 11.91 -4.53
CA MET A 196 -5.71 10.87 -3.70
C MET A 196 -5.93 11.36 -2.26
N ALA A 197 -4.98 12.12 -1.72
CA ALA A 197 -5.13 12.74 -0.39
C ALA A 197 -6.28 13.75 -0.38
N GLU A 198 -6.40 14.58 -1.40
CA GLU A 198 -7.51 15.53 -1.56
C GLU A 198 -8.86 14.81 -1.56
N PHE A 199 -8.99 13.73 -2.35
CA PHE A 199 -10.17 12.90 -2.39
C PHE A 199 -10.54 12.31 -1.02
N LEU A 200 -9.56 11.73 -0.32
CA LEU A 200 -9.80 11.10 0.98
C LEU A 200 -10.22 12.12 2.04
N VAL A 201 -9.65 13.33 2.01
CA VAL A 201 -10.04 14.42 2.92
C VAL A 201 -11.42 14.95 2.57
N GLU A 202 -11.73 15.21 1.29
CA GLU A 202 -13.04 15.68 0.83
C GLU A 202 -14.16 14.72 1.25
N ARG A 203 -13.92 13.41 1.20
CA ARG A 203 -14.89 12.37 1.55
C ARG A 203 -14.84 11.93 3.03
N GLY A 204 -14.02 12.57 3.85
CA GLY A 204 -13.91 12.30 5.30
C GLY A 204 -13.29 10.94 5.63
N PHE A 205 -12.45 10.37 4.76
CA PHE A 205 -11.67 9.15 5.01
C PHE A 205 -10.32 9.46 5.68
N ALA A 206 -9.84 10.68 5.55
CA ALA A 206 -8.58 11.15 6.09
C ALA A 206 -8.72 12.58 6.60
N ARG A 207 -7.73 13.04 7.35
CA ARG A 207 -7.58 14.45 7.70
C ARG A 207 -6.35 15.05 7.05
N GLN A 208 -6.43 16.30 6.63
CA GLN A 208 -5.27 17.03 6.12
C GLN A 208 -4.31 17.32 7.26
N ILE A 209 -3.02 17.18 6.99
CA ILE A 209 -1.94 17.51 7.92
C ILE A 209 -0.85 18.34 7.24
N ASN A 210 0.02 18.95 8.04
CA ASN A 210 1.24 19.60 7.54
C ASN A 210 2.45 18.65 7.58
N GLN A 211 3.58 19.11 7.03
CA GLN A 211 4.82 18.34 6.95
C GLN A 211 5.38 17.96 8.33
N ASP A 212 5.35 18.88 9.30
CA ASP A 212 5.85 18.64 10.65
C ASP A 212 5.07 17.52 11.36
N GLU A 213 3.76 17.50 11.18
CA GLU A 213 2.92 16.44 11.70
C GLU A 213 3.21 15.11 11.00
N GLY A 214 3.41 15.12 9.69
CA GLY A 214 3.82 13.94 8.93
C GLY A 214 5.12 13.34 9.44
N ILE A 215 6.12 14.16 9.77
CA ILE A 215 7.40 13.72 10.35
C ILE A 215 7.18 13.11 11.74
N ARG A 216 6.36 13.74 12.61
CA ARG A 216 6.02 13.15 13.92
C ARG A 216 5.36 11.78 13.81
N VAL A 217 4.44 11.61 12.84
CA VAL A 217 3.80 10.32 12.58
C VAL A 217 4.83 9.24 12.18
N LEU A 218 5.86 9.61 11.41
CA LEU A 218 6.94 8.67 11.07
C LEU A 218 7.78 8.31 12.30
N ASP A 219 8.14 9.28 13.14
CA ASP A 219 8.87 9.04 14.38
C ASP A 219 8.08 8.13 15.35
N GLU A 220 6.78 8.34 15.48
CA GLU A 220 5.88 7.49 16.29
C GLU A 220 5.77 6.07 15.70
N ALA A 221 5.68 5.96 14.38
CA ALA A 221 5.62 4.68 13.68
C ALA A 221 6.93 3.89 13.86
N GLU A 222 8.07 4.55 13.74
CA GLU A 222 9.40 3.96 13.99
C GLU A 222 9.50 3.46 15.44
N ALA A 223 9.15 4.29 16.42
CA ALA A 223 9.16 3.91 17.84
C ALA A 223 8.27 2.68 18.10
N ALA A 224 7.14 2.58 17.41
CA ALA A 224 6.24 1.42 17.49
C ALA A 224 6.76 0.19 16.69
N GLY A 225 7.93 0.25 16.06
CA GLY A 225 8.49 -0.85 15.27
C GLY A 225 7.71 -1.13 13.99
N LEU A 226 7.26 -0.06 13.30
CA LEU A 226 6.58 -0.14 12.01
C LEU A 226 7.54 0.14 10.87
N VAL A 227 7.45 -0.65 9.81
CA VAL A 227 8.28 -0.52 8.61
C VAL A 227 7.70 0.55 7.69
N HIS A 228 8.50 1.52 7.29
CA HIS A 228 8.14 2.47 6.25
C HIS A 228 8.17 1.80 4.89
N THR A 229 7.07 1.91 4.15
CA THR A 229 6.96 1.42 2.77
C THR A 229 6.31 2.47 1.87
N SER A 230 6.71 2.49 0.60
CA SER A 230 6.16 3.39 -0.42
C SER A 230 5.97 2.65 -1.74
N ASN A 231 5.42 3.31 -2.77
CA ASN A 231 5.42 2.76 -4.12
C ASN A 231 6.86 2.56 -4.64
N ASN A 232 7.06 1.50 -5.43
CA ASN A 232 8.37 1.13 -5.95
C ASN A 232 8.74 1.92 -7.22
N SER A 233 8.93 3.24 -7.08
CA SER A 233 9.36 4.11 -8.17
C SER A 233 10.24 5.25 -7.64
N ALA A 234 11.04 5.85 -8.52
CA ALA A 234 11.97 6.93 -8.20
C ALA A 234 11.35 8.33 -8.30
N ASP A 235 10.14 8.45 -8.83
CA ASP A 235 9.37 9.69 -8.87
C ASP A 235 8.61 9.95 -7.55
N ASN A 236 7.59 10.77 -7.59
CA ASN A 236 6.81 11.15 -6.40
C ASN A 236 6.20 9.95 -5.69
N ALA A 237 6.33 9.91 -4.38
CA ALA A 237 5.58 8.99 -3.55
C ALA A 237 4.09 9.35 -3.57
N ASN A 238 3.23 8.35 -3.77
CA ASN A 238 1.79 8.51 -3.64
C ASN A 238 1.32 8.27 -2.20
N LEU A 239 2.12 7.54 -1.44
CA LEU A 239 1.82 7.16 -0.06
C LEU A 239 3.10 6.79 0.70
N ILE A 240 3.04 6.90 2.02
CA ILE A 240 3.94 6.21 2.95
C ILE A 240 3.07 5.40 3.90
N CYS A 241 3.19 4.08 3.82
CA CYS A 241 2.59 3.15 4.78
C CYS A 241 3.58 2.86 5.91
N ASN A 242 3.04 2.66 7.12
CA ASN A 242 3.79 2.26 8.30
C ASN A 242 3.31 0.87 8.72
N CYS A 243 4.04 -0.15 8.28
CA CYS A 243 3.58 -1.53 8.17
C CYS A 243 4.04 -2.43 9.32
N CYS A 244 3.19 -3.38 9.72
CA CYS A 244 3.56 -4.46 10.64
C CYS A 244 3.44 -5.82 9.93
N PRO A 245 4.30 -6.81 10.28
CA PRO A 245 4.30 -8.12 9.62
C PRO A 245 3.07 -8.98 9.96
N CYS A 246 2.29 -8.59 10.98
CA CYS A 246 1.12 -9.34 11.44
C CYS A 246 -0.18 -9.00 10.69
N CYS A 247 -0.31 -7.76 10.16
CA CYS A 247 -1.53 -7.29 9.50
C CYS A 247 -1.33 -6.88 8.04
N CYS A 248 -0.14 -6.35 7.68
CA CYS A 248 0.07 -5.75 6.36
C CYS A 248 0.02 -6.80 5.26
N THR A 249 -0.86 -6.61 4.27
CA THR A 249 -0.98 -7.46 3.09
C THR A 249 0.36 -7.63 2.35
N VAL A 250 1.14 -6.56 2.23
CA VAL A 250 2.44 -6.56 1.53
C VAL A 250 3.49 -7.35 2.32
N LEU A 251 3.71 -7.01 3.62
CA LEU A 251 4.74 -7.69 4.41
C LEU A 251 4.42 -9.18 4.64
N ARG A 252 3.13 -9.55 4.75
CA ARG A 252 2.70 -10.94 4.86
C ARG A 252 2.99 -11.75 3.60
N GLY A 253 3.06 -11.11 2.44
CA GLY A 253 3.52 -11.76 1.21
C GLY A 253 4.88 -12.45 1.40
N ARG A 254 5.82 -11.83 2.14
CA ARG A 254 7.11 -12.42 2.47
C ARG A 254 7.09 -13.29 3.73
N THR A 255 6.52 -12.79 4.83
CA THR A 255 6.56 -13.48 6.12
C THR A 255 5.70 -14.74 6.17
N GLN A 256 4.55 -14.77 5.49
CA GLN A 256 3.61 -15.89 5.50
C GLN A 256 3.62 -16.69 4.19
N LEU A 257 3.62 -16.01 3.04
CA LEU A 257 3.58 -16.68 1.73
C LEU A 257 4.96 -16.99 1.14
N LYS A 258 6.05 -16.58 1.84
CA LYS A 258 7.45 -16.83 1.44
C LYS A 258 7.80 -16.30 0.05
N ASN A 259 7.11 -15.26 -0.42
CA ASN A 259 7.36 -14.65 -1.70
C ASN A 259 8.42 -13.55 -1.58
N LEU A 260 9.58 -13.74 -2.19
CA LEU A 260 10.69 -12.78 -2.16
C LEU A 260 10.36 -11.47 -2.91
N HIS A 261 9.44 -11.51 -3.87
CA HIS A 261 9.01 -10.35 -4.66
C HIS A 261 7.78 -9.63 -4.07
N ALA A 262 7.40 -9.92 -2.82
CA ALA A 262 6.26 -9.24 -2.18
C ALA A 262 6.45 -7.72 -2.10
N PHE A 263 7.69 -7.30 -1.93
CA PHE A 263 8.13 -5.90 -1.97
C PHE A 263 9.63 -5.84 -2.22
N GLU A 264 10.12 -4.70 -2.70
CA GLU A 264 11.54 -4.45 -2.85
C GLU A 264 12.15 -4.09 -1.49
N PRO A 265 13.22 -4.75 -1.02
CA PRO A 265 14.00 -4.28 0.13
C PRO A 265 14.58 -2.88 -0.13
N SER A 266 15.00 -2.19 0.93
CA SER A 266 15.79 -0.97 0.75
C SER A 266 17.19 -1.32 0.18
N ARG A 267 17.90 -0.31 -0.32
CA ARG A 267 19.29 -0.49 -0.80
C ARG A 267 20.29 -0.86 0.31
N PHE A 268 19.84 -0.87 1.55
CA PHE A 268 20.67 -1.13 2.72
C PHE A 268 20.41 -2.50 3.31
N GLU A 269 21.39 -2.98 4.11
CA GLU A 269 21.25 -4.14 4.97
C GLU A 269 21.92 -3.88 6.31
N ALA A 270 21.42 -4.53 7.38
CA ALA A 270 21.97 -4.35 8.72
C ALA A 270 23.28 -5.12 8.87
N HIS A 271 24.26 -4.48 9.49
CA HIS A 271 25.55 -5.04 9.87
C HIS A 271 25.76 -4.87 11.37
N VAL A 272 26.39 -5.85 12.03
CA VAL A 272 26.63 -5.85 13.49
C VAL A 272 28.12 -5.82 13.77
N SER A 273 28.58 -4.84 14.57
CA SER A 273 29.90 -4.81 15.16
C SER A 273 29.92 -5.77 16.35
N ALA A 274 30.68 -6.87 16.25
CA ALA A 274 30.76 -7.89 17.30
C ALA A 274 31.36 -7.34 18.60
N ASP A 275 32.32 -6.42 18.49
CA ASP A 275 33.03 -5.83 19.64
C ASP A 275 32.13 -4.89 20.46
N GLU A 276 31.09 -4.31 19.85
CA GLU A 276 30.15 -3.39 20.50
C GLU A 276 28.83 -4.08 20.90
N CYS A 277 28.59 -5.30 20.38
CA CYS A 277 27.36 -6.05 20.65
C CYS A 277 27.43 -6.70 22.05
N THR A 278 26.41 -6.48 22.86
CA THR A 278 26.28 -7.06 24.20
C THR A 278 25.35 -8.28 24.25
N GLY A 279 24.84 -8.76 23.12
CA GLY A 279 23.93 -9.89 23.07
C GLY A 279 22.57 -9.64 23.74
N CYS A 280 22.17 -8.38 23.96
CA CYS A 280 20.98 -8.01 24.74
C CYS A 280 19.63 -8.46 24.15
N GLY A 281 19.57 -8.87 22.88
CA GLY A 281 18.37 -9.41 22.24
C GLY A 281 17.34 -8.39 21.74
N VAL A 282 17.43 -7.09 22.07
CA VAL A 282 16.44 -6.05 21.67
C VAL A 282 16.19 -6.05 20.17
N CYS A 283 17.23 -6.19 19.35
CA CYS A 283 17.11 -6.25 17.89
C CYS A 283 16.34 -7.49 17.40
N VAL A 284 16.38 -8.59 18.15
CA VAL A 284 15.69 -9.86 17.80
C VAL A 284 14.22 -9.83 18.21
N ASP A 285 13.96 -9.49 19.48
CA ASP A 285 12.67 -9.68 20.11
C ASP A 285 11.70 -8.52 19.83
N GLU A 286 12.23 -7.28 19.75
CA GLU A 286 11.40 -6.08 19.71
C GLU A 286 11.46 -5.33 18.37
N ARG A 287 12.61 -5.38 17.67
CA ARG A 287 12.88 -4.47 16.55
C ARG A 287 12.81 -5.12 15.17
N CYS A 288 13.26 -6.38 14.99
CA CYS A 288 13.31 -7.00 13.68
C CYS A 288 11.94 -7.56 13.25
N PRO A 289 11.20 -6.89 12.32
CA PRO A 289 9.87 -7.35 11.90
C PRO A 289 9.93 -8.63 11.05
N MET A 290 11.10 -8.93 10.47
CA MET A 290 11.30 -10.07 9.57
C MET A 290 11.90 -11.28 10.26
N LYS A 291 12.27 -11.17 11.55
CA LYS A 291 13.02 -12.21 12.28
C LYS A 291 14.31 -12.60 11.56
N ALA A 292 14.98 -11.60 10.99
CA ALA A 292 16.22 -11.75 10.24
C ALA A 292 17.47 -11.68 11.13
N ILE A 293 17.31 -11.60 12.45
CA ILE A 293 18.42 -11.48 13.42
C ILE A 293 18.24 -12.57 14.47
N GLU A 294 19.35 -13.23 14.82
CA GLU A 294 19.41 -14.21 15.91
C GLU A 294 20.65 -13.91 16.80
N ILE A 295 20.68 -14.38 18.05
CA ILE A 295 21.87 -14.32 18.90
C ILE A 295 22.64 -15.63 18.77
N LYS A 296 23.94 -15.53 18.46
CA LYS A 296 24.90 -16.63 18.45
C LYS A 296 26.15 -16.20 19.21
N ASP A 297 26.58 -17.00 20.13
CA ASP A 297 27.77 -16.75 20.96
C ASP A 297 27.78 -15.31 21.55
N ASP A 298 26.66 -14.90 22.14
CA ASP A 298 26.40 -13.57 22.72
C ASP A 298 26.52 -12.39 21.74
N VAL A 299 26.48 -12.64 20.43
CA VAL A 299 26.49 -11.60 19.38
C VAL A 299 25.27 -11.76 18.46
N ALA A 300 24.68 -10.62 18.06
CA ALA A 300 23.62 -10.61 17.08
C ALA A 300 24.17 -10.93 15.67
N VAL A 301 23.55 -11.85 14.98
CA VAL A 301 23.91 -12.26 13.61
C VAL A 301 22.74 -12.00 12.67
N VAL A 302 22.99 -11.27 11.58
CA VAL A 302 21.97 -10.90 10.59
C VAL A 302 21.96 -11.91 9.44
N ASN A 303 20.76 -12.43 9.15
CA ASN A 303 20.51 -13.13 7.89
C ASN A 303 20.21 -12.08 6.80
N THR A 304 21.18 -11.78 5.95
CA THR A 304 21.09 -10.74 4.91
C THR A 304 20.04 -11.04 3.84
N LEU A 305 19.71 -12.32 3.59
CA LEU A 305 18.65 -12.73 2.66
C LEU A 305 17.26 -12.36 3.18
N GLU A 306 17.05 -12.42 4.49
CA GLU A 306 15.79 -12.06 5.14
C GLU A 306 15.75 -10.58 5.57
N CYS A 307 16.91 -9.93 5.71
CA CYS A 307 16.98 -8.52 6.05
C CYS A 307 16.37 -7.66 4.93
N ILE A 308 15.46 -6.76 5.29
CA ILE A 308 14.81 -5.83 4.35
C ILE A 308 15.38 -4.42 4.38
N GLY A 309 16.40 -4.18 5.21
CA GLY A 309 17.06 -2.89 5.33
C GLY A 309 16.18 -1.77 5.88
N CYS A 310 15.22 -2.07 6.74
CA CYS A 310 14.28 -1.07 7.27
C CYS A 310 14.88 -0.13 8.31
N GLY A 311 16.03 -0.48 8.93
CA GLY A 311 16.75 0.34 9.92
C GLY A 311 16.21 0.31 11.35
N LEU A 312 15.10 -0.38 11.62
CA LEU A 312 14.49 -0.42 12.96
C LEU A 312 15.42 -1.00 14.04
N CYS A 313 16.27 -1.97 13.69
CA CYS A 313 17.23 -2.55 14.62
C CYS A 313 18.37 -1.57 14.96
N VAL A 314 18.75 -0.68 14.04
CA VAL A 314 19.79 0.33 14.25
C VAL A 314 19.34 1.33 15.30
N THR A 315 18.19 1.96 15.10
CA THR A 315 17.66 2.97 16.02
C THR A 315 17.21 2.39 17.36
N GLY A 316 17.03 1.08 17.44
CA GLY A 316 16.69 0.37 18.68
C GLY A 316 17.89 -0.24 19.41
N CYS A 317 19.10 -0.20 18.85
CA CYS A 317 20.28 -0.78 19.48
C CYS A 317 20.79 0.13 20.61
N PRO A 318 20.80 -0.32 21.88
CA PRO A 318 21.21 0.52 22.99
C PRO A 318 22.72 0.84 23.02
N THR A 319 23.55 0.01 22.38
CA THR A 319 24.99 0.18 22.30
C THR A 319 25.47 0.81 21.00
N GLY A 320 24.59 0.98 20.01
CA GLY A 320 24.96 1.45 18.67
C GLY A 320 25.73 0.42 17.82
N ALA A 321 25.73 -0.85 18.23
CA ALA A 321 26.48 -1.92 17.57
C ALA A 321 25.91 -2.32 16.17
N ILE A 322 24.81 -1.74 15.73
CA ILE A 322 24.17 -2.06 14.45
C ILE A 322 24.16 -0.84 13.56
N GLU A 323 24.62 -0.99 12.34
CA GLU A 323 24.58 0.03 11.29
C GLU A 323 23.91 -0.49 10.02
N LEU A 324 23.49 0.40 9.12
CA LEU A 324 23.07 0.05 7.77
C LEU A 324 24.22 0.26 6.80
N LEU A 325 24.55 -0.77 6.04
CA LEU A 325 25.49 -0.70 4.92
C LEU A 325 24.77 -0.89 3.60
N GLU A 326 25.31 -0.29 2.54
CA GLU A 326 24.78 -0.45 1.19
C GLU A 326 24.98 -1.90 0.71
N ARG A 327 23.93 -2.47 0.11
CA ARG A 327 23.99 -3.81 -0.47
C ARG A 327 24.93 -3.84 -1.67
N LYS A 328 25.59 -4.98 -1.88
CA LYS A 328 26.47 -5.18 -3.05
C LYS A 328 25.73 -5.16 -4.37
N GLU A 329 24.50 -5.69 -4.37
CA GLU A 329 23.61 -5.69 -5.53
C GLU A 329 22.42 -4.77 -5.21
N LEU A 330 22.30 -3.70 -5.97
CA LEU A 330 21.23 -2.71 -5.79
C LEU A 330 20.00 -3.10 -6.61
N PRO A 331 18.81 -3.02 -6.02
CA PRO A 331 17.58 -3.23 -6.76
C PRO A 331 17.37 -2.15 -7.83
N ALA A 332 16.94 -2.56 -9.01
CA ALA A 332 16.57 -1.64 -10.07
C ALA A 332 15.23 -0.98 -9.77
N VAL A 333 15.24 0.31 -9.45
CA VAL A 333 14.02 1.08 -9.16
C VAL A 333 13.48 1.68 -10.47
N PRO A 334 12.22 1.39 -10.86
CA PRO A 334 11.58 2.04 -12.00
C PRO A 334 11.57 3.57 -11.86
N ALA A 335 11.80 4.30 -12.94
CA ALA A 335 11.90 5.76 -12.88
C ALA A 335 10.57 6.43 -12.49
N THR A 336 9.43 5.84 -12.89
CA THR A 336 8.10 6.38 -12.60
C THR A 336 7.10 5.30 -12.20
N VAL A 337 6.03 5.70 -11.47
CA VAL A 337 4.88 4.82 -11.18
C VAL A 337 4.29 4.22 -12.46
N LYS A 338 4.25 5.00 -13.55
CA LYS A 338 3.75 4.52 -14.83
C LYS A 338 4.65 3.42 -15.43
N GLU A 339 5.96 3.60 -15.39
CA GLU A 339 6.92 2.60 -15.85
C GLU A 339 6.80 1.32 -15.02
N MET A 340 6.76 1.43 -13.69
CA MET A 340 6.53 0.32 -12.79
C MET A 340 5.25 -0.44 -13.15
N ALA A 341 4.12 0.28 -13.29
CA ALA A 341 2.84 -0.33 -13.61
C ALA A 341 2.86 -1.05 -14.97
N MET A 342 3.47 -0.45 -16.00
CA MET A 342 3.60 -1.05 -17.32
C MET A 342 4.45 -2.34 -17.30
N LYS A 343 5.56 -2.32 -16.54
CA LYS A 343 6.43 -3.48 -16.36
C LYS A 343 5.69 -4.62 -15.66
N VAL A 344 4.99 -4.33 -14.56
CA VAL A 344 4.16 -5.31 -13.83
C VAL A 344 3.07 -5.91 -14.72
N LEU A 345 2.39 -5.08 -15.54
CA LEU A 345 1.37 -5.55 -16.49
C LEU A 345 1.96 -6.49 -17.56
N GLN A 346 3.16 -6.20 -18.06
CA GLN A 346 3.86 -7.07 -19.00
C GLN A 346 4.25 -8.40 -18.35
N GLU A 347 4.86 -8.36 -17.15
CA GLU A 347 5.26 -9.54 -16.40
C GLU A 347 4.07 -10.46 -16.04
N LYS A 348 2.90 -9.87 -15.77
CA LYS A 348 1.64 -10.60 -15.52
C LYS A 348 0.87 -11.00 -16.78
N GLY A 349 1.31 -10.58 -17.98
CA GLY A 349 0.60 -10.83 -19.24
C GLY A 349 -0.75 -10.12 -19.33
N ARG A 350 -0.94 -8.98 -18.61
CA ARG A 350 -2.23 -8.25 -18.50
C ARG A 350 -2.25 -6.92 -19.26
N LEU A 351 -1.17 -6.54 -19.91
CA LEU A 351 -1.06 -5.26 -20.58
C LEU A 351 -2.18 -5.01 -21.59
N GLU A 352 -2.50 -5.99 -22.43
CA GLU A 352 -3.56 -5.86 -23.44
C GLU A 352 -4.93 -5.66 -22.81
N ALA A 353 -5.26 -6.44 -21.76
CA ALA A 353 -6.51 -6.32 -21.03
C ALA A 353 -6.65 -4.94 -20.38
N PHE A 354 -5.58 -4.44 -19.73
CA PHE A 354 -5.56 -3.10 -19.14
C PHE A 354 -5.78 -2.01 -20.19
N LEU A 355 -5.08 -2.07 -21.33
CA LEU A 355 -5.23 -1.07 -22.40
C LEU A 355 -6.66 -1.05 -22.98
N LYS A 356 -7.32 -2.22 -23.10
CA LYS A 356 -8.73 -2.28 -23.48
C LYS A 356 -9.65 -1.57 -22.47
N VAL A 357 -9.45 -1.80 -21.18
CA VAL A 357 -10.20 -1.12 -20.12
C VAL A 357 -9.97 0.39 -20.15
N MET A 358 -8.75 0.85 -20.42
CA MET A 358 -8.44 2.28 -20.49
C MET A 358 -9.07 3.02 -21.68
N GLN A 359 -9.69 2.28 -22.63
CA GLN A 359 -10.46 2.84 -23.75
C GLN A 359 -11.95 3.00 -23.43
N ILE A 360 -12.47 2.30 -22.42
CA ILE A 360 -13.83 2.48 -21.90
C ILE A 360 -13.97 3.91 -21.36
#